data_6f7443feb7c97a7b49525959cc37af28
#
_entry.id   6f7443feb7c97a7b49525959cc37af28
#
_cell.length_a   1.000
_cell.length_b   1.000
_cell.length_c   1.000
_cell.angle_alpha   90.00
_cell.angle_beta   90.00
_cell.angle_gamma   90.00
#
_symmetry.space_group_name_H-M   'P 1'
#
loop_
_entity.id
_entity.type
_entity.pdbx_description
1 polymer ?
#
loop_
_entity_poly.entity_id
_entity_poly.type
_entity_poly.pdbx_seq_one_letter_code
_entity_poly.pdbx_strand_id
1 'polypeptide(L)'
;MTIIGIAGGTGSGKTTVVKKIASALPPHCAAVMPLDSYYNDTTGMTPEERQAINFDHPDAFDWKLLTEHIKKLKAGEAIEQPTYSYVISNRLPETVHVEPKPVIILEGIMTLHYKKLRDMMDLKIFVDTDADVRLIRNIRRDVVERGRTVEMVLDRYEKVLKPMHEQFIEPTKKFADLIIPSGGENKTGIHIVKTYIEGIVTGV
;
A
#
# COMPACT_ATOMS: atom_id res chain seq x y z
N MET A 1 18.76 -6.07 5.97
CA MET A 1 17.57 -5.33 5.43
C MET A 1 16.32 -6.04 5.89
N THR A 2 15.39 -5.31 6.46
CA THR A 2 14.09 -5.82 6.93
C THR A 2 12.98 -5.29 6.03
N ILE A 3 12.09 -6.17 5.60
CA ILE A 3 10.94 -5.82 4.75
C ILE A 3 9.67 -5.91 5.57
N ILE A 4 8.93 -4.81 5.64
CA ILE A 4 7.67 -4.68 6.36
C ILE A 4 6.55 -4.49 5.37
N GLY A 5 5.59 -5.40 5.35
CA GLY A 5 4.37 -5.27 4.55
C GLY A 5 3.22 -4.68 5.37
N ILE A 6 2.60 -3.61 4.89
CA ILE A 6 1.45 -2.98 5.54
C ILE A 6 0.25 -3.00 4.59
N ALA A 7 -0.71 -3.86 4.90
CA ALA A 7 -1.96 -4.02 4.17
C ALA A 7 -3.17 -3.43 4.92
N GLY A 8 -4.30 -3.41 4.25
CA GLY A 8 -5.58 -2.98 4.82
C GLY A 8 -6.48 -2.35 3.76
N GLY A 9 -7.77 -2.32 4.01
CA GLY A 9 -8.76 -1.82 3.05
C GLY A 9 -8.56 -0.35 2.68
N THR A 10 -9.11 0.04 1.54
CA THR A 10 -9.22 1.46 1.17
C THR A 10 -9.93 2.23 2.29
N GLY A 11 -9.40 3.39 2.68
CA GLY A 11 -9.92 4.18 3.82
C GLY A 11 -9.55 3.67 5.21
N SER A 12 -8.79 2.57 5.37
CA SER A 12 -8.39 2.04 6.68
C SER A 12 -7.40 2.93 7.43
N GLY A 13 -6.70 3.84 6.74
CA GLY A 13 -5.69 4.72 7.34
C GLY A 13 -4.27 4.15 7.30
N LYS A 14 -3.99 3.11 6.48
CA LYS A 14 -2.62 2.56 6.31
C LYS A 14 -1.59 3.63 5.99
N THR A 15 -1.83 4.48 5.01
CA THR A 15 -0.90 5.55 4.61
C THR A 15 -0.61 6.51 5.78
N THR A 16 -1.60 6.78 6.64
CA THR A 16 -1.40 7.56 7.87
C THR A 16 -0.52 6.82 8.86
N VAL A 17 -0.73 5.51 9.04
CA VAL A 17 0.12 4.65 9.87
C VAL A 17 1.56 4.68 9.36
N VAL A 18 1.75 4.42 8.06
CA VAL A 18 3.07 4.44 7.42
C VAL A 18 3.77 5.79 7.59
N LYS A 19 3.08 6.91 7.32
CA LYS A 19 3.64 8.25 7.49
C LYS A 19 4.08 8.50 8.94
N LYS A 20 3.26 8.13 9.92
CA LYS A 20 3.60 8.29 11.34
C LYS A 20 4.79 7.42 11.77
N ILE A 21 4.91 6.21 11.24
CA ILE A 21 6.07 5.35 11.49
C ILE A 21 7.32 5.94 10.82
N ALA A 22 7.26 6.21 9.51
CA ALA A 22 8.41 6.69 8.75
C ALA A 22 8.95 8.03 9.24
N SER A 23 8.07 8.99 9.60
CA SER A 23 8.49 10.29 10.13
C SER A 23 9.15 10.24 11.50
N ALA A 24 8.98 9.15 12.22
CA ALA A 24 9.54 8.97 13.55
C ALA A 24 10.87 8.17 13.54
N LEU A 25 11.25 7.62 12.39
CA LEU A 25 12.51 6.91 12.23
C LEU A 25 13.67 7.87 11.94
N PRO A 26 14.90 7.49 12.28
CA PRO A 26 16.07 8.27 11.89
C PRO A 26 16.12 8.49 10.37
N PRO A 27 16.63 9.64 9.91
CA PRO A 27 16.79 9.92 8.48
C PRO A 27 17.56 8.79 7.77
N HIS A 28 17.14 8.46 6.55
CA HIS A 28 17.80 7.45 5.70
C HIS A 28 17.72 6.00 6.18
N CYS A 29 17.04 5.68 7.28
CA CYS A 29 16.92 4.30 7.78
C CYS A 29 15.83 3.48 7.07
N ALA A 30 14.82 4.14 6.51
CA ALA A 30 13.71 3.46 5.84
C ALA A 30 13.40 4.05 4.46
N ALA A 31 12.93 3.21 3.55
CA ALA A 31 12.28 3.62 2.32
C ALA A 31 10.83 3.12 2.31
N VAL A 32 9.90 3.96 1.84
CA VAL A 32 8.49 3.59 1.68
C VAL A 32 8.22 3.35 0.21
N MET A 33 7.68 2.18 -0.10
CA MET A 33 7.31 1.76 -1.45
C MET A 33 5.79 1.56 -1.53
N PRO A 34 5.05 2.49 -2.15
CA PRO A 34 3.63 2.31 -2.38
C PRO A 34 3.39 1.19 -3.41
N LEU A 35 2.51 0.24 -3.08
CA LEU A 35 2.08 -0.78 -4.04
C LEU A 35 1.42 -0.17 -5.28
N ASP A 36 0.74 0.95 -5.12
CA ASP A 36 0.04 1.67 -6.20
C ASP A 36 1.01 2.17 -7.29
N SER A 37 2.30 2.34 -7.00
CA SER A 37 3.33 2.61 -8.00
C SER A 37 3.51 1.44 -8.98
N TYR A 38 3.08 0.25 -8.61
CA TYR A 38 3.24 -0.99 -9.39
C TYR A 38 1.96 -1.45 -10.10
N TYR A 39 0.97 -0.56 -10.30
CA TYR A 39 -0.08 -0.87 -11.27
C TYR A 39 0.53 -1.17 -12.64
N ASN A 40 -0.08 -2.05 -13.40
CA ASN A 40 0.36 -2.38 -14.76
C ASN A 40 0.46 -1.11 -15.62
N ASP A 41 1.44 -1.10 -16.53
CA ASP A 41 1.54 -0.06 -17.53
C ASP A 41 0.39 -0.21 -18.54
N THR A 42 -0.37 0.87 -18.70
CA THR A 42 -1.51 0.95 -19.61
C THR A 42 -1.21 1.86 -20.81
N THR A 43 0.07 2.11 -21.10
CA THR A 43 0.51 2.86 -22.28
C THR A 43 -0.04 2.19 -23.56
N GLY A 44 -0.67 2.98 -24.41
CA GLY A 44 -1.35 2.48 -25.62
C GLY A 44 -2.83 2.19 -25.46
N MET A 45 -3.36 2.14 -24.24
CA MET A 45 -4.82 2.08 -24.00
C MET A 45 -5.45 3.46 -24.12
N THR A 46 -6.71 3.50 -24.57
CA THR A 46 -7.52 4.73 -24.56
C THR A 46 -7.92 5.13 -23.13
N PRO A 47 -8.31 6.38 -22.87
CA PRO A 47 -8.83 6.80 -21.57
C PRO A 47 -10.02 5.95 -21.09
N GLU A 48 -10.90 5.57 -22.00
CA GLU A 48 -12.08 4.76 -21.72
C GLU A 48 -11.69 3.33 -21.29
N GLU A 49 -10.75 2.71 -21.99
CA GLU A 49 -10.21 1.39 -21.62
C GLU A 49 -9.55 1.41 -20.24
N ARG A 50 -8.78 2.46 -19.92
CA ARG A 50 -8.18 2.62 -18.59
C ARG A 50 -9.22 2.80 -17.49
N GLN A 51 -10.30 3.54 -17.76
CA GLN A 51 -11.39 3.70 -16.79
C GLN A 51 -12.15 2.40 -16.51
N ALA A 52 -12.16 1.45 -17.45
CA ALA A 52 -12.77 0.15 -17.28
C ALA A 52 -11.92 -0.81 -16.42
N ILE A 53 -10.65 -0.50 -16.15
CA ILE A 53 -9.78 -1.35 -15.32
C ILE A 53 -10.23 -1.32 -13.86
N ASN A 54 -10.36 -2.51 -13.27
CA ASN A 54 -10.57 -2.65 -11.85
C ASN A 54 -9.22 -2.62 -11.11
N PHE A 55 -8.79 -1.43 -10.68
CA PHE A 55 -7.55 -1.22 -9.94
C PHE A 55 -7.57 -1.80 -8.50
N ASP A 56 -8.69 -2.30 -8.05
CA ASP A 56 -8.84 -3.00 -6.77
C ASP A 56 -8.78 -4.55 -6.95
N HIS A 57 -8.50 -5.04 -8.18
CA HIS A 57 -8.28 -6.46 -8.46
C HIS A 57 -6.77 -6.82 -8.46
N PRO A 58 -6.38 -8.03 -8.01
CA PRO A 58 -4.97 -8.45 -8.00
C PRO A 58 -4.26 -8.37 -9.36
N ASP A 59 -4.97 -8.61 -10.45
CA ASP A 59 -4.42 -8.57 -11.81
C ASP A 59 -4.05 -7.14 -12.28
N ALA A 60 -4.45 -6.11 -11.52
CA ALA A 60 -4.06 -4.75 -11.84
C ALA A 60 -2.59 -4.44 -11.53
N PHE A 61 -1.88 -5.32 -10.79
CA PHE A 61 -0.53 -5.07 -10.31
C PHE A 61 0.53 -5.86 -11.06
N ASP A 62 1.65 -5.23 -11.34
CA ASP A 62 2.86 -5.87 -11.85
C ASP A 62 3.66 -6.53 -10.71
N TRP A 63 3.16 -7.66 -10.25
CA TRP A 63 3.80 -8.45 -9.19
C TRP A 63 5.20 -8.91 -9.54
N LYS A 64 5.49 -9.10 -10.83
CA LYS A 64 6.80 -9.53 -11.30
C LYS A 64 7.82 -8.44 -11.06
N LEU A 65 7.57 -7.23 -11.57
CA LEU A 65 8.46 -6.08 -11.39
C LEU A 65 8.67 -5.76 -9.92
N LEU A 66 7.59 -5.73 -9.11
CA LEU A 66 7.70 -5.47 -7.67
C LEU A 66 8.57 -6.52 -6.97
N THR A 67 8.37 -7.80 -7.29
CA THR A 67 9.17 -8.88 -6.70
C THR A 67 10.64 -8.80 -7.09
N GLU A 68 10.94 -8.43 -8.34
CA GLU A 68 12.30 -8.21 -8.84
C GLU A 68 12.96 -7.03 -8.12
N HIS A 69 12.25 -5.93 -7.93
CA HIS A 69 12.75 -4.76 -7.21
C HIS A 69 13.07 -5.09 -5.75
N ILE A 70 12.21 -5.82 -5.05
CA ILE A 70 12.47 -6.25 -3.67
C ILE A 70 13.71 -7.16 -3.60
N LYS A 71 13.90 -8.06 -4.58
CA LYS A 71 15.11 -8.92 -4.64
C LYS A 71 16.38 -8.09 -4.85
N LYS A 72 16.36 -7.11 -5.75
CA LYS A 72 17.50 -6.21 -5.98
C LYS A 72 17.86 -5.44 -4.73
N LEU A 73 16.89 -4.82 -4.06
CA LEU A 73 17.13 -4.10 -2.81
C LEU A 73 17.72 -5.02 -1.74
N LYS A 74 17.23 -6.28 -1.62
CA LYS A 74 17.82 -7.29 -0.71
C LYS A 74 19.25 -7.67 -1.07
N ALA A 75 19.60 -7.62 -2.35
CA ALA A 75 20.97 -7.86 -2.83
C ALA A 75 21.91 -6.63 -2.66
N GLY A 76 21.38 -5.50 -2.18
CA GLY A 76 22.15 -4.27 -2.03
C GLY A 76 22.18 -3.41 -3.30
N GLU A 77 21.32 -3.69 -4.28
CA GLU A 77 21.22 -2.96 -5.53
C GLU A 77 20.09 -1.94 -5.48
N ALA A 78 20.35 -0.71 -5.96
CA ALA A 78 19.32 0.31 -6.13
C ALA A 78 18.34 -0.05 -7.25
N ILE A 79 17.15 0.55 -7.20
CA ILE A 79 16.10 0.34 -8.19
C ILE A 79 15.53 1.67 -8.68
N GLU A 80 14.92 1.64 -9.86
CA GLU A 80 14.10 2.71 -10.40
C GLU A 80 12.63 2.36 -10.20
N GLN A 81 12.05 2.83 -9.08
CA GLN A 81 10.64 2.60 -8.76
C GLN A 81 9.75 3.37 -9.74
N PRO A 82 8.76 2.72 -10.39
CA PRO A 82 7.83 3.44 -11.24
C PRO A 82 7.01 4.45 -10.44
N THR A 83 6.54 5.49 -11.11
CA THR A 83 5.56 6.44 -10.58
C THR A 83 4.23 6.24 -11.28
N TYR A 84 3.14 6.57 -10.60
CA TYR A 84 1.78 6.37 -11.09
C TYR A 84 0.94 7.63 -10.93
N SER A 85 0.20 7.99 -11.97
CA SER A 85 -0.75 9.10 -11.96
C SER A 85 -2.20 8.61 -11.89
N TYR A 86 -2.87 8.96 -10.81
CA TYR A 86 -4.31 8.69 -10.67
C TYR A 86 -5.18 9.54 -11.62
N VAL A 87 -4.62 10.63 -12.15
CA VAL A 87 -5.35 11.53 -13.08
C VAL A 87 -5.53 10.86 -14.43
N ILE A 88 -4.44 10.26 -14.95
CA ILE A 88 -4.45 9.59 -16.26
C ILE A 88 -4.58 8.08 -16.16
N SER A 89 -4.64 7.53 -14.94
CA SER A 89 -4.71 6.10 -14.63
C SER A 89 -3.62 5.29 -15.33
N ASN A 90 -2.37 5.81 -15.31
CA ASN A 90 -1.22 5.15 -15.93
C ASN A 90 0.08 5.44 -15.19
N ARG A 91 1.10 4.62 -15.43
CA ARG A 91 2.49 4.92 -15.06
C ARG A 91 2.97 6.18 -15.79
N LEU A 92 3.82 6.95 -15.11
CA LEU A 92 4.53 8.05 -15.71
C LEU A 92 5.90 7.57 -16.25
N PRO A 93 6.50 8.30 -17.19
CA PRO A 93 7.88 8.00 -17.66
C PRO A 93 8.93 8.15 -16.56
N GLU A 94 8.67 9.04 -15.60
CA GLU A 94 9.58 9.33 -14.50
C GLU A 94 9.57 8.20 -13.47
N THR A 95 10.75 7.89 -12.94
CA THR A 95 10.96 6.94 -11.86
C THR A 95 11.47 7.63 -10.61
N VAL A 96 11.42 6.92 -9.50
CA VAL A 96 12.06 7.33 -8.24
C VAL A 96 13.21 6.39 -7.96
N HIS A 97 14.42 6.95 -7.87
CA HIS A 97 15.59 6.19 -7.45
C HIS A 97 15.48 5.80 -5.98
N VAL A 98 15.53 4.51 -5.71
CA VAL A 98 15.44 3.96 -4.34
C VAL A 98 16.69 3.16 -4.03
N GLU A 99 17.48 3.70 -3.10
CA GLU A 99 18.66 3.03 -2.55
C GLU A 99 18.25 1.93 -1.55
N PRO A 100 19.05 0.87 -1.42
CA PRO A 100 18.89 -0.08 -0.33
C PRO A 100 18.95 0.61 1.04
N LYS A 101 17.95 0.35 1.88
CA LYS A 101 17.87 0.90 3.25
C LYS A 101 17.79 -0.25 4.26
N PRO A 102 18.16 -0.03 5.52
CA PRO A 102 17.97 -1.02 6.58
C PRO A 102 16.54 -1.55 6.66
N VAL A 103 15.54 -0.69 6.38
CA VAL A 103 14.11 -1.04 6.40
C VAL A 103 13.44 -0.62 5.10
N ILE A 104 12.68 -1.52 4.49
CA ILE A 104 11.76 -1.23 3.38
C ILE A 104 10.33 -1.43 3.88
N ILE A 105 9.50 -0.40 3.76
CA ILE A 105 8.07 -0.45 4.10
C ILE A 105 7.29 -0.50 2.80
N LEU A 106 6.70 -1.65 2.49
CA LEU A 106 5.80 -1.82 1.36
C LEU A 106 4.36 -1.62 1.85
N GLU A 107 3.62 -0.66 1.27
CA GLU A 107 2.26 -0.36 1.68
C GLU A 107 1.27 -0.42 0.54
N GLY A 108 0.09 -0.95 0.78
CA GLY A 108 -1.01 -0.96 -0.19
C GLY A 108 -2.12 -1.92 0.19
N ILE A 109 -3.25 -1.82 -0.52
CA ILE A 109 -4.44 -2.62 -0.20
C ILE A 109 -4.17 -4.14 -0.30
N MET A 110 -3.33 -4.56 -1.23
CA MET A 110 -3.05 -5.97 -1.54
C MET A 110 -1.64 -6.42 -1.19
N THR A 111 -0.93 -5.66 -0.37
CA THR A 111 0.46 -5.95 0.01
C THR A 111 0.65 -7.39 0.53
N LEU A 112 -0.32 -7.92 1.25
CA LEU A 112 -0.28 -9.30 1.77
C LEU A 112 -0.97 -10.34 0.86
N HIS A 113 -1.44 -9.97 -0.33
CA HIS A 113 -2.15 -10.88 -1.22
C HIS A 113 -1.19 -11.85 -1.94
N TYR A 114 -0.14 -11.34 -2.57
CA TYR A 114 0.75 -12.13 -3.41
C TYR A 114 1.74 -12.96 -2.58
N LYS A 115 1.59 -14.30 -2.62
CA LYS A 115 2.36 -15.20 -1.74
C LYS A 115 3.87 -15.02 -1.87
N LYS A 116 4.41 -14.94 -3.10
CA LYS A 116 5.87 -14.81 -3.29
C LYS A 116 6.44 -13.54 -2.66
N LEU A 117 5.69 -12.45 -2.70
CA LEU A 117 6.07 -11.19 -2.06
C LEU A 117 5.94 -11.30 -0.53
N ARG A 118 4.82 -11.86 -0.05
CA ARG A 118 4.56 -12.07 1.38
C ARG A 118 5.62 -12.92 2.06
N ASP A 119 6.14 -13.96 1.36
CA ASP A 119 7.19 -14.83 1.87
C ASP A 119 8.56 -14.12 2.00
N MET A 120 8.71 -12.95 1.40
CA MET A 120 9.93 -12.13 1.50
C MET A 120 9.86 -11.10 2.65
N MET A 121 8.70 -10.95 3.29
CA MET A 121 8.45 -9.99 4.36
C MET A 121 8.83 -10.56 5.71
N ASP A 122 9.54 -9.77 6.49
CA ASP A 122 9.96 -10.10 7.86
C ASP A 122 8.88 -9.74 8.89
N LEU A 123 8.05 -8.70 8.59
CA LEU A 123 6.90 -8.30 9.40
C LEU A 123 5.72 -7.96 8.50
N LYS A 124 4.57 -8.52 8.81
CA LYS A 124 3.31 -8.34 8.09
C LYS A 124 2.28 -7.70 8.98
N ILE A 125 1.80 -6.53 8.60
CA ILE A 125 0.85 -5.73 9.38
C ILE A 125 -0.44 -5.57 8.58
N PHE A 126 -1.58 -5.78 9.23
CA PHE A 126 -2.88 -5.45 8.67
C PHE A 126 -3.50 -4.29 9.46
N VAL A 127 -3.83 -3.21 8.75
CA VAL A 127 -4.52 -2.06 9.33
C VAL A 127 -6.02 -2.27 9.20
N ASP A 128 -6.65 -2.58 10.32
CA ASP A 128 -8.05 -2.94 10.43
C ASP A 128 -8.89 -1.73 10.84
N THR A 129 -9.98 -1.48 10.12
CA THR A 129 -10.90 -0.38 10.38
C THR A 129 -12.28 -0.78 9.86
N ASP A 130 -13.31 -0.53 10.64
CA ASP A 130 -14.70 -0.90 10.34
C ASP A 130 -15.13 -0.34 8.97
N ALA A 131 -15.99 -1.09 8.29
CA ALA A 131 -16.38 -0.83 6.92
C ALA A 131 -17.10 0.51 6.74
N ASP A 132 -17.95 0.90 7.70
CA ASP A 132 -18.64 2.19 7.73
C ASP A 132 -17.68 3.37 7.89
N VAL A 133 -16.70 3.24 8.79
CA VAL A 133 -15.64 4.25 8.99
C VAL A 133 -14.80 4.39 7.71
N ARG A 134 -14.44 3.29 7.07
CA ARG A 134 -13.71 3.31 5.80
C ARG A 134 -14.54 3.98 4.69
N LEU A 135 -15.84 3.69 4.61
CA LEU A 135 -16.73 4.30 3.63
C LEU A 135 -16.84 5.82 3.84
N ILE A 136 -17.05 6.27 5.09
CA ILE A 136 -17.11 7.70 5.42
C ILE A 136 -15.82 8.41 5.02
N ARG A 137 -14.66 7.81 5.32
CA ARG A 137 -13.35 8.36 4.94
C ARG A 137 -13.17 8.42 3.42
N ASN A 138 -13.64 7.40 2.69
CA ASN A 138 -13.61 7.39 1.22
C ASN A 138 -14.48 8.49 0.62
N ILE A 139 -15.71 8.67 1.11
CA ILE A 139 -16.60 9.74 0.65
C ILE A 139 -15.93 11.11 0.84
N ARG A 140 -15.45 11.39 2.06
CA ARG A 140 -14.79 12.68 2.37
C ARG A 140 -13.60 12.95 1.48
N ARG A 141 -12.71 11.96 1.31
CA ARG A 141 -11.53 12.09 0.46
C ARG A 141 -11.89 12.28 -1.01
N ASP A 142 -12.72 11.41 -1.56
CA ASP A 142 -12.96 11.36 -2.99
C ASP A 142 -13.82 12.54 -3.48
N VAL A 143 -14.68 13.08 -2.63
CA VAL A 143 -15.43 14.31 -2.93
C VAL A 143 -14.51 15.52 -2.93
N VAL A 144 -13.63 15.65 -1.91
CA VAL A 144 -12.77 16.85 -1.75
C VAL A 144 -11.54 16.80 -2.68
N GLU A 145 -10.88 15.64 -2.76
CA GLU A 145 -9.57 15.55 -3.42
C GLU A 145 -9.67 15.06 -4.88
N ARG A 146 -10.77 14.36 -5.26
CA ARG A 146 -10.93 13.73 -6.57
C ARG A 146 -12.13 14.25 -7.38
N GLY A 147 -12.87 15.23 -6.84
CA GLY A 147 -14.00 15.86 -7.51
C GLY A 147 -15.17 14.92 -7.83
N ARG A 148 -15.32 13.80 -7.10
CA ARG A 148 -16.42 12.85 -7.30
C ARG A 148 -17.67 13.30 -6.55
N THR A 149 -18.85 12.91 -7.05
CA THR A 149 -20.09 13.04 -6.27
C THR A 149 -20.21 11.94 -5.24
N VAL A 150 -21.08 12.14 -4.24
CA VAL A 150 -21.36 11.10 -3.22
C VAL A 150 -21.92 9.84 -3.89
N GLU A 151 -22.85 10.00 -4.85
CA GLU A 151 -23.41 8.88 -5.61
C GLU A 151 -22.33 8.08 -6.34
N MET A 152 -21.40 8.75 -7.00
CA MET A 152 -20.29 8.07 -7.69
C MET A 152 -19.42 7.26 -6.72
N VAL A 153 -19.19 7.77 -5.51
CA VAL A 153 -18.40 7.06 -4.50
C VAL A 153 -19.18 5.85 -3.96
N LEU A 154 -20.47 6.00 -3.69
CA LEU A 154 -21.33 4.90 -3.20
C LEU A 154 -21.46 3.80 -4.25
N ASP A 155 -21.75 4.16 -5.50
CA ASP A 155 -21.85 3.21 -6.62
C ASP A 155 -20.55 2.41 -6.81
N ARG A 156 -19.41 3.09 -6.78
CA ARG A 156 -18.10 2.42 -6.82
C ARG A 156 -17.85 1.53 -5.60
N TYR A 157 -18.28 1.98 -4.41
CA TYR A 157 -18.12 1.18 -3.20
C TYR A 157 -18.89 -0.14 -3.29
N GLU A 158 -20.15 -0.09 -3.70
CA GLU A 158 -21.00 -1.27 -3.83
C GLU A 158 -20.53 -2.22 -4.93
N LYS A 159 -20.21 -1.68 -6.11
CA LYS A 159 -19.87 -2.49 -7.30
C LYS A 159 -18.43 -3.00 -7.32
N VAL A 160 -17.51 -2.28 -6.68
CA VAL A 160 -16.08 -2.57 -6.81
C VAL A 160 -15.40 -2.73 -5.45
N LEU A 161 -15.37 -1.67 -4.60
CA LEU A 161 -14.50 -1.67 -3.43
C LEU A 161 -14.88 -2.73 -2.41
N LYS A 162 -16.19 -2.90 -2.13
CA LYS A 162 -16.68 -3.88 -1.17
C LYS A 162 -16.43 -5.33 -1.64
N PRO A 163 -16.84 -5.73 -2.86
CA PRO A 163 -16.55 -7.08 -3.37
C PRO A 163 -15.05 -7.39 -3.42
N MET A 164 -14.20 -6.48 -3.89
CA MET A 164 -12.75 -6.69 -3.95
C MET A 164 -12.14 -6.77 -2.55
N HIS A 165 -12.64 -5.99 -1.61
CA HIS A 165 -12.19 -6.08 -0.22
C HIS A 165 -12.50 -7.44 0.39
N GLU A 166 -13.75 -7.90 0.26
CA GLU A 166 -14.20 -9.18 0.81
C GLU A 166 -13.49 -10.38 0.16
N GLN A 167 -13.22 -10.30 -1.14
CA GLN A 167 -12.62 -11.40 -1.88
C GLN A 167 -11.09 -11.47 -1.75
N PHE A 168 -10.39 -10.34 -1.78
CA PHE A 168 -8.94 -10.31 -1.95
C PHE A 168 -8.17 -9.64 -0.81
N ILE A 169 -8.77 -8.68 -0.07
CA ILE A 169 -8.07 -7.91 0.94
C ILE A 169 -8.29 -8.49 2.33
N GLU A 170 -9.54 -8.56 2.78
CA GLU A 170 -9.90 -9.08 4.12
C GLU A 170 -9.35 -10.50 4.39
N PRO A 171 -9.40 -11.45 3.43
CA PRO A 171 -8.84 -12.78 3.68
C PRO A 171 -7.32 -12.78 3.93
N THR A 172 -6.60 -11.71 3.59
CA THR A 172 -5.15 -11.60 3.84
C THR A 172 -4.81 -11.27 5.28
N LYS A 173 -5.76 -10.78 6.05
CA LYS A 173 -5.63 -10.46 7.48
C LYS A 173 -5.10 -11.64 8.30
N LYS A 174 -5.46 -12.87 7.93
CA LYS A 174 -4.94 -14.11 8.55
C LYS A 174 -3.43 -14.32 8.39
N PHE A 175 -2.78 -13.62 7.47
CA PHE A 175 -1.34 -13.70 7.24
C PHE A 175 -0.56 -12.62 7.99
N ALA A 176 -1.25 -11.68 8.64
CA ALA A 176 -0.60 -10.62 9.39
C ALA A 176 -0.03 -11.16 10.71
N ASP A 177 1.18 -10.71 11.04
CA ASP A 177 1.81 -10.95 12.33
C ASP A 177 1.26 -9.97 13.38
N LEU A 178 0.79 -8.78 12.93
CA LEU A 178 0.19 -7.74 13.78
C LEU A 178 -1.03 -7.11 13.09
N ILE A 179 -2.10 -6.93 13.85
CA ILE A 179 -3.29 -6.19 13.42
C ILE A 179 -3.34 -4.86 14.19
N ILE A 180 -3.44 -3.74 13.45
CA ILE A 180 -3.58 -2.40 14.02
C ILE A 180 -5.03 -1.94 13.80
N PRO A 181 -5.89 -1.98 14.84
CA PRO A 181 -7.25 -1.47 14.75
C PRO A 181 -7.29 0.06 14.64
N SER A 182 -8.36 0.60 14.06
CA SER A 182 -8.63 2.05 13.96
C SER A 182 -7.61 2.87 13.15
N GLY A 183 -6.68 2.22 12.47
CA GLY A 183 -5.72 2.87 11.57
C GLY A 183 -4.83 3.89 12.26
N GLY A 184 -4.72 5.08 11.66
CA GLY A 184 -3.86 6.15 12.15
C GLY A 184 -4.21 6.74 13.53
N GLU A 185 -5.38 6.43 14.07
CA GLU A 185 -5.81 6.87 15.41
C GLU A 185 -5.21 5.99 16.53
N ASN A 186 -4.76 4.78 16.20
CA ASN A 186 -4.15 3.87 17.17
C ASN A 186 -2.69 4.26 17.48
N LYS A 187 -2.52 5.22 18.36
CA LYS A 187 -1.20 5.72 18.79
C LYS A 187 -0.34 4.62 19.41
N THR A 188 -0.93 3.74 20.22
CA THR A 188 -0.22 2.63 20.88
C THR A 188 0.28 1.60 19.88
N GLY A 189 -0.58 1.14 18.94
CA GLY A 189 -0.15 0.20 17.90
C GLY A 189 0.96 0.76 17.01
N ILE A 190 0.86 2.04 16.65
CA ILE A 190 1.90 2.73 15.88
C ILE A 190 3.21 2.82 16.67
N HIS A 191 3.13 3.13 17.97
CA HIS A 191 4.31 3.20 18.83
C HIS A 191 5.02 1.85 18.96
N ILE A 192 4.29 0.76 19.13
CA ILE A 192 4.86 -0.60 19.16
C ILE A 192 5.65 -0.91 17.89
N VAL A 193 5.04 -0.64 16.71
CA VAL A 193 5.71 -0.89 15.42
C VAL A 193 6.94 0.01 15.27
N LYS A 194 6.83 1.28 15.63
CA LYS A 194 7.97 2.21 15.62
C LYS A 194 9.12 1.70 16.46
N THR A 195 8.87 1.33 17.73
CA THR A 195 9.90 0.81 18.66
C THR A 195 10.55 -0.46 18.12
N TYR A 196 9.77 -1.36 17.52
CA TYR A 196 10.30 -2.55 16.87
C TYR A 196 11.25 -2.19 15.72
N ILE A 197 10.89 -1.24 14.88
CA ILE A 197 11.73 -0.80 13.75
C ILE A 197 12.99 -0.08 14.27
N GLU A 198 12.87 0.75 15.29
CA GLU A 198 14.01 1.42 15.91
C GLU A 198 15.01 0.40 16.47
N GLY A 199 14.54 -0.68 17.13
CA GLY A 199 15.37 -1.78 17.59
C GLY A 199 16.14 -2.46 16.46
N ILE A 200 15.50 -2.71 15.31
CA ILE A 200 16.16 -3.27 14.12
C ILE A 200 17.27 -2.34 13.61
N VAL A 201 17.01 -1.05 13.57
CA VAL A 201 17.95 -0.05 13.02
C VAL A 201 19.13 0.18 13.95
N THR A 202 18.91 0.15 15.26
CA THR A 202 19.95 0.39 16.28
C THR A 202 20.70 -0.87 16.72
N GLY A 203 20.20 -2.03 16.33
CA GLY A 203 20.81 -3.31 16.69
C GLY A 203 20.60 -3.73 18.15
N VAL A 204 19.55 -3.21 18.79
CA VAL A 204 19.14 -3.52 20.18
C VAL A 204 18.00 -4.51 20.19
#